data_1ff22e27860320e5984b5750c43bf8d8
#
_entry.id   1ff22e27860320e5984b5750c43bf8d8
#
_cell.length_a   1.000
_cell.length_b   1.000
_cell.length_c   1.000
_cell.angle_alpha   90.00
_cell.angle_beta   90.00
_cell.angle_gamma   90.00
#
_symmetry.space_group_name_H-M   'P 1'
#
loop_
_entity.id
_entity.type
_entity.pdbx_description
1 polymer ?
#
loop_
_entity_poly.entity_id
_entity_poly.type
_entity_poly.pdbx_seq_one_letter_code
_entity_poly.pdbx_strand_id
1 'polypeptide(L)' 'MPSAKDLIERARMFEERAERASDPISRQHYREMAAHYRSLAVEHRAAQQRELEHGNMSDHQ' A
#
# COMPACT_ATOMS: atom_id res chain seq x y z
N MET A 1 4.67 7.79 10.65
CA MET A 1 4.54 6.64 9.75
C MET A 1 3.39 6.84 8.78
N PRO A 2 3.54 6.45 7.52
CA PRO A 2 2.44 6.60 6.58
C PRO A 2 1.30 5.65 6.94
N SER A 3 0.09 6.12 6.75
CA SER A 3 -1.11 5.30 6.95
C SER A 3 -1.38 4.48 5.68
N ALA A 4 -2.29 3.50 5.80
CA ALA A 4 -2.71 2.74 4.63
C ALA A 4 -3.27 3.67 3.55
N LYS A 5 -3.98 4.72 3.95
CA LYS A 5 -4.50 5.69 3.00
C LYS A 5 -3.39 6.39 2.23
N ASP A 6 -2.32 6.78 2.92
CA ASP A 6 -1.17 7.44 2.29
C ASP A 6 -0.51 6.51 1.28
N LEU A 7 -0.40 5.24 1.62
CA LEU A 7 0.19 4.25 0.73
C LEU A 7 -0.66 4.06 -0.53
N ILE A 8 -1.98 4.05 -0.37
CA ILE A 8 -2.89 3.94 -1.50
C ILE A 8 -2.79 5.17 -2.41
N GLU A 9 -2.68 6.35 -1.81
CA GLU A 9 -2.52 7.58 -2.59
C GLU A 9 -1.22 7.57 -3.39
N ARG A 10 -0.15 7.06 -2.82
CA ARG A 10 1.11 6.91 -3.55
C ARG A 10 0.97 5.92 -4.69
N ALA A 11 0.27 4.81 -4.46
CA ALA A 11 0.02 3.85 -5.52
C ALA A 11 -0.74 4.49 -6.68
N ARG A 12 -1.77 5.28 -6.38
CA ARG A 12 -2.53 5.99 -7.40
C ARG A 12 -1.66 6.95 -8.20
N MET A 13 -0.77 7.66 -7.51
CA MET A 13 0.14 8.59 -8.17
C MET A 13 1.01 7.86 -9.18
N PHE A 14 1.54 6.69 -8.82
CA PHE A 14 2.35 5.91 -9.74
C PHE A 14 1.53 5.31 -10.87
N GLU A 15 0.29 4.92 -10.61
CA GLU A 15 -0.61 4.46 -11.66
C GLU A 15 -0.86 5.56 -12.70
N GLU A 16 -1.07 6.78 -12.24
CA GLU A 16 -1.25 7.92 -13.14
C GLU A 16 0.01 8.20 -13.93
N ARG A 17 1.16 8.12 -13.30
CA ARG A 17 2.42 8.30 -14.01
C ARG A 17 2.64 7.22 -15.07
N ALA A 18 2.23 5.99 -14.76
CA ALA A 18 2.31 4.89 -15.71
C ALA A 18 1.46 5.20 -16.96
N GLU A 19 0.26 5.75 -16.75
CA GLU A 19 -0.60 6.10 -17.87
C GLU A 19 -0.01 7.21 -18.75
N ARG A 20 0.73 8.12 -18.14
CA ARG A 20 1.35 9.24 -18.86
C ARG A 20 2.69 8.88 -19.48
N ALA A 21 3.31 7.82 -19.03
CA ALA A 21 4.62 7.42 -19.52
C ALA A 21 4.51 6.99 -20.99
N SER A 22 5.41 7.54 -21.81
CA SER A 22 5.37 7.25 -23.25
C SER A 22 6.18 6.02 -23.60
N ASP A 23 7.15 5.62 -22.78
CA ASP A 23 7.94 4.44 -23.09
C ASP A 23 7.54 3.26 -22.22
N PRO A 24 7.63 2.04 -22.78
CA PRO A 24 7.17 0.84 -22.07
C PRO A 24 7.95 0.53 -20.79
N ILE A 25 9.23 0.86 -20.78
CA ILE A 25 10.08 0.55 -19.64
C ILE A 25 9.67 1.40 -18.42
N SER A 26 9.50 2.69 -18.63
CA SER A 26 9.04 3.59 -17.56
C SER A 26 7.64 3.21 -17.09
N ARG A 27 6.77 2.87 -18.03
CA ARG A 27 5.41 2.45 -17.69
C ARG A 27 5.41 1.24 -16.78
N GLN A 28 6.20 0.23 -17.13
CA GLN A 28 6.31 -0.98 -16.33
C GLN A 28 6.88 -0.68 -14.95
N HIS A 29 7.89 0.17 -14.89
CA HIS A 29 8.50 0.56 -13.63
C HIS A 29 7.47 1.22 -12.70
N TYR A 30 6.69 2.16 -13.22
CA TYR A 30 5.67 2.82 -12.42
C TYR A 30 4.58 1.87 -11.96
N ARG A 31 4.20 0.92 -12.82
CA ARG A 31 3.22 -0.10 -12.44
C ARG A 31 3.73 -0.97 -11.31
N GLU A 32 5.00 -1.34 -11.35
CA GLU A 32 5.60 -2.13 -10.30
C GLU A 32 5.64 -1.37 -8.98
N MET A 33 5.96 -0.09 -9.04
CA MET A 33 5.95 0.76 -7.85
C MET A 33 4.54 0.87 -7.26
N ALA A 34 3.55 1.04 -8.11
CA ALA A 34 2.16 1.12 -7.66
C ALA A 34 1.73 -0.18 -6.98
N ALA A 35 2.06 -1.32 -7.58
CA ALA A 35 1.73 -2.62 -7.01
C ALA A 35 2.40 -2.82 -5.66
N HIS A 36 3.64 -2.38 -5.53
CA HIS A 36 4.37 -2.46 -4.28
C HIS A 36 3.68 -1.67 -3.16
N TYR A 37 3.28 -0.43 -3.47
CA TYR A 37 2.59 0.39 -2.47
C TYR A 37 1.22 -0.17 -2.11
N ARG A 38 0.51 -0.77 -3.06
CA ARG A 38 -0.77 -1.41 -2.75
C ARG A 38 -0.60 -2.61 -1.84
N SER A 39 0.45 -3.39 -2.08
CA SER A 39 0.77 -4.53 -1.22
C SER A 39 1.10 -4.07 0.19
N LEU A 40 1.88 -3.00 0.31
CA LEU A 40 2.20 -2.42 1.62
C LEU A 40 0.94 -1.95 2.34
N ALA A 41 0.01 -1.34 1.61
CA ALA A 41 -1.25 -0.87 2.21
C ALA A 41 -2.07 -2.02 2.75
N VAL A 42 -2.16 -3.11 2.00
CA VAL A 42 -2.87 -4.31 2.45
C VAL A 42 -2.23 -4.87 3.70
N GLU A 43 -0.92 -5.01 3.71
CA GLU A 43 -0.18 -5.50 4.87
C GLU A 43 -0.37 -4.60 6.08
N HIS A 44 -0.35 -3.29 5.86
CA HIS A 44 -0.53 -2.32 6.93
C HIS A 44 -1.90 -2.47 7.58
N ARG A 45 -2.94 -2.60 6.76
CA ARG A 45 -4.30 -2.82 7.26
C ARG A 45 -4.42 -4.13 8.02
N ALA A 46 -3.82 -5.18 7.48
CA ALA A 46 -3.86 -6.49 8.13
C ALA A 46 -3.15 -6.44 9.48
N ALA A 47 -2.01 -5.72 9.55
CA ALA A 47 -1.28 -5.57 10.80
C ALA A 47 -2.08 -4.79 11.83
N GLN A 48 -2.75 -3.71 11.41
CA GLN A 48 -3.60 -2.93 12.31
C GLN A 48 -4.76 -3.77 12.84
N GLN A 49 -5.37 -4.56 11.96
CA GLN A 49 -6.46 -5.43 12.35
C GLN A 49 -6.00 -6.45 13.39
N ARG A 50 -4.83 -7.05 13.16
CA ARG A 50 -4.27 -8.02 14.10
C ARG A 50 -3.94 -7.38 15.44
N GLU A 51 -3.43 -6.15 15.44
CA GLU A 51 -3.13 -5.45 16.67
C GLU A 51 -4.37 -5.19 17.50
N LEU A 52 -5.46 -4.80 16.84
CA LEU A 52 -6.73 -4.57 17.54
C LEU A 52 -7.27 -5.85 18.13
N GLU A 53 -7.25 -6.93 17.37
CA GLU A 53 -7.70 -8.23 17.86
C GLU A 53 -6.80 -8.77 18.95
N HIS A 54 -5.50 -8.62 18.76
CA HIS A 54 -4.51 -9.09 19.73
C HIS A 54 -4.60 -8.30 21.03
N GLY A 55 -4.83 -6.99 20.95
CA GLY A 55 -5.03 -6.17 22.13
C GLY A 55 -6.21 -6.63 22.95
N ASN A 56 -7.31 -6.98 22.28
CA ASN A 56 -8.49 -7.51 22.97
C ASN A 56 -8.19 -8.83 23.66
N MET A 57 -7.43 -9.67 23.02
CA MET A 57 -7.06 -10.95 23.59
C MET A 57 -6.10 -10.80 24.75
N SER A 58 -5.23 -9.82 24.69
CA SER A 58 -4.29 -9.55 25.77
C SER A 58 -4.98 -9.17 27.07
N ASP A 59 -6.12 -8.51 26.95
CA ASP A 59 -6.86 -8.08 28.12
C ASP A 59 -7.41 -9.26 28.94
N HIS A 60 -7.47 -10.42 28.35
CA HIS A 60 -7.94 -11.62 29.04
C HIS A 60 -6.89 -12.33 29.86
N GLN A 61 -5.67 -11.86 29.76
CA GLN A 61 -4.57 -12.42 30.51
C GLN A 61 -4.23 -11.54 31.70
#